data_f7b6e73755cbdddb0018436d7dd20abf
#
_entry.id   f7b6e73755cbdddb0018436d7dd20abf
#
_cell.length_a   1.000
_cell.length_b   1.000
_cell.length_c   1.000
_cell.angle_alpha   90.00
_cell.angle_beta   90.00
_cell.angle_gamma   90.00
#
_symmetry.space_group_name_H-M   'P 1'
#
loop_
_entity.id
_entity.type
_entity.pdbx_description
1 polymer ?
#
loop_
_entity_poly.entity_id
_entity_poly.type
_entity_poly.pdbx_seq_one_letter_code
_entity_poly.pdbx_strand_id
1 'polypeptide(L)'
;SQFFLLLLALVCVLAVFFRTPFGVDVTDESFYCSEPYLLLHGSVPYASNWSQTPLTFLLTAPVIWLYTTLTGGTDGLFLFSLYAGVVFRLLISFVIWRLLRQHIDERSAALSALILFCCNMGHTRGLNYNVLSLYLLALAGTLLFHALSLDEPSRASLLSATAGVTMALCALAHASQLVNCVLLGVVLLLDSRKKPRDRSLFLHYILAGLAVAFTVVLGLELASNWSLFS
;
A
#
# COMPACT_ATOMS: atom_id res chain seq x y z
N SER A 1 28.07 -14.08 2.11
CA SER A 1 27.64 -14.87 3.27
C SER A 1 26.32 -14.29 3.80
N GLN A 2 25.48 -15.10 4.47
CA GLN A 2 24.22 -14.63 5.09
C GLN A 2 24.46 -13.54 6.14
N PHE A 3 25.58 -13.64 6.87
CA PHE A 3 26.00 -12.63 7.83
C PHE A 3 26.13 -11.24 7.21
N PHE A 4 26.74 -11.14 6.02
CA PHE A 4 26.88 -9.85 5.31
C PHE A 4 25.49 -9.25 4.94
N LEU A 5 24.54 -10.08 4.50
CA LEU A 5 23.19 -9.62 4.18
C LEU A 5 22.44 -9.13 5.41
N LEU A 6 22.56 -9.83 6.53
CA LEU A 6 21.97 -9.41 7.80
C LEU A 6 22.58 -8.08 8.30
N LEU A 7 23.90 -7.93 8.21
CA LEU A 7 24.57 -6.71 8.57
C LEU A 7 24.12 -5.54 7.67
N LEU A 8 24.07 -5.77 6.35
CA LEU A 8 23.58 -4.77 5.39
C LEU A 8 22.13 -4.38 5.70
N ALA A 9 21.25 -5.35 5.98
CA ALA A 9 19.87 -5.09 6.34
C ALA A 9 19.77 -4.24 7.61
N LEU A 10 20.54 -4.58 8.63
CA LEU A 10 20.58 -3.82 9.88
C LEU A 10 21.05 -2.37 9.63
N VAL A 11 22.13 -2.19 8.87
CA VAL A 11 22.65 -0.85 8.52
C VAL A 11 21.61 -0.04 7.75
N CYS A 12 20.91 -0.63 6.78
CA CYS A 12 19.83 0.03 6.03
C CYS A 12 18.68 0.43 6.95
N VAL A 13 18.23 -0.46 7.83
CA VAL A 13 17.14 -0.15 8.77
C VAL A 13 17.53 0.97 9.71
N LEU A 14 18.71 0.92 10.30
CA LEU A 14 19.21 1.97 11.19
C LEU A 14 19.37 3.30 10.44
N ALA A 15 19.93 3.29 9.23
CA ALA A 15 20.11 4.49 8.43
C ALA A 15 18.76 5.16 8.10
N VAL A 16 17.75 4.39 7.68
CA VAL A 16 16.41 4.90 7.42
C VAL A 16 15.78 5.43 8.69
N PHE A 17 15.87 4.69 9.80
CA PHE A 17 15.29 5.07 11.09
C PHE A 17 15.88 6.39 11.61
N PHE A 18 17.21 6.52 11.65
CA PHE A 18 17.86 7.74 12.13
C PHE A 18 17.71 8.93 11.17
N ARG A 19 17.58 8.68 9.88
CA ARG A 19 17.34 9.76 8.91
C ARG A 19 15.90 10.30 8.96
N THR A 20 14.94 9.50 9.43
CA THR A 20 13.50 9.80 9.34
C THR A 20 13.12 11.18 9.93
N PRO A 21 13.60 11.62 11.12
CA PRO A 21 13.22 12.92 11.68
C PRO A 21 13.91 14.13 11.03
N PHE A 22 14.87 13.93 10.12
CA PHE A 22 15.64 15.02 9.52
C PHE A 22 15.22 15.31 8.08
N GLY A 23 15.18 16.60 7.70
CA GLY A 23 14.87 17.05 6.34
C GLY A 23 13.43 16.72 5.93
N VAL A 24 12.51 16.94 6.83
CA VAL A 24 11.08 16.72 6.66
C VAL A 24 10.50 17.89 5.87
N ASP A 25 9.61 17.62 4.94
CA ASP A 25 8.78 18.62 4.30
C ASP A 25 7.59 18.94 5.23
N VAL A 26 7.73 20.05 5.98
CA VAL A 26 6.72 20.46 6.95
C VAL A 26 5.38 20.79 6.28
N THR A 27 5.40 21.21 5.03
CA THR A 27 4.20 21.60 4.29
C THR A 27 3.36 20.40 3.90
N ASP A 28 3.96 19.45 3.16
CA ASP A 28 3.25 18.30 2.64
C ASP A 28 3.02 17.22 3.70
N GLU A 29 4.03 16.91 4.53
CA GLU A 29 3.91 15.83 5.50
C GLU A 29 2.96 16.16 6.65
N SER A 30 2.84 17.44 7.06
CA SER A 30 1.83 17.86 8.04
C SER A 30 0.41 17.62 7.54
N PHE A 31 0.19 17.83 6.25
CA PHE A 31 -1.09 17.58 5.59
C PHE A 31 -1.52 16.10 5.69
N TYR A 32 -0.59 15.15 5.52
CA TYR A 32 -0.87 13.72 5.67
C TYR A 32 -1.13 13.27 7.12
N CYS A 33 -0.94 14.15 8.10
CA CYS A 33 -1.36 13.92 9.49
C CYS A 33 -2.69 14.62 9.80
N SER A 34 -2.86 15.86 9.34
CA SER A 34 -4.05 16.67 9.64
C SER A 34 -5.30 16.15 8.96
N GLU A 35 -5.22 15.76 7.70
CA GLU A 35 -6.38 15.32 6.94
C GLU A 35 -7.02 14.01 7.45
N PRO A 36 -6.25 12.95 7.75
CA PRO A 36 -6.81 11.78 8.40
C PRO A 36 -7.40 12.08 9.80
N TYR A 37 -6.79 13.02 10.51
CA TYR A 37 -7.32 13.47 11.81
C TYR A 37 -8.68 14.16 11.64
N LEU A 38 -8.83 15.05 10.67
CA LEU A 38 -10.10 15.70 10.33
C LEU A 38 -11.16 14.67 9.89
N LEU A 39 -10.77 13.66 9.10
CA LEU A 39 -11.66 12.56 8.73
C LEU A 39 -12.24 11.85 9.97
N LEU A 40 -11.42 11.58 10.98
CA LEU A 40 -11.87 10.97 12.24
C LEU A 40 -12.82 11.87 13.05
N HIS A 41 -12.86 13.17 12.74
CA HIS A 41 -13.73 14.17 13.37
C HIS A 41 -14.89 14.61 12.48
N GLY A 42 -15.24 13.77 11.48
CA GLY A 42 -16.45 13.95 10.67
C GLY A 42 -16.27 14.69 9.36
N SER A 43 -15.02 15.01 8.95
CA SER A 43 -14.76 15.49 7.60
C SER A 43 -15.00 14.37 6.58
N VAL A 44 -15.69 14.66 5.48
CA VAL A 44 -15.97 13.68 4.42
C VAL A 44 -15.12 14.03 3.18
N PRO A 45 -14.29 13.09 2.67
CA PRO A 45 -13.56 13.31 1.43
C PRO A 45 -14.47 13.76 0.28
N TYR A 46 -14.01 14.70 -0.52
CA TYR A 46 -14.71 15.36 -1.62
C TYR A 46 -15.93 16.24 -1.25
N ALA A 47 -16.59 16.02 -0.11
CA ALA A 47 -17.71 16.85 0.33
C ALA A 47 -17.25 18.06 1.17
N SER A 48 -16.40 17.82 2.18
CA SER A 48 -15.89 18.86 3.06
C SER A 48 -14.40 19.17 2.85
N ASN A 49 -13.72 18.36 2.06
CA ASN A 49 -12.29 18.47 1.82
C ASN A 49 -11.92 18.11 0.37
N TRP A 50 -11.34 19.06 -0.34
CA TRP A 50 -10.83 18.91 -1.69
C TRP A 50 -9.31 18.81 -1.68
N SER A 51 -8.78 17.61 -1.59
CA SER A 51 -7.37 17.34 -1.80
C SER A 51 -7.14 16.57 -3.09
N GLN A 52 -5.90 16.52 -3.55
CA GLN A 52 -5.53 15.76 -4.76
C GLN A 52 -5.66 14.24 -4.54
N THR A 53 -5.55 13.77 -3.30
CA THR A 53 -5.55 12.34 -2.96
C THR A 53 -6.33 12.06 -1.66
N PRO A 54 -7.62 12.48 -1.57
CA PRO A 54 -8.36 12.40 -0.32
C PRO A 54 -8.60 10.97 0.16
N LEU A 55 -8.61 9.99 -0.76
CA LEU A 55 -8.80 8.58 -0.41
C LEU A 55 -7.57 7.95 0.28
N THR A 56 -6.39 8.57 0.16
CA THR A 56 -5.21 8.19 0.95
C THR A 56 -5.51 8.30 2.45
N PHE A 57 -6.31 9.28 2.85
CA PHE A 57 -6.63 9.53 4.26
C PHE A 57 -7.47 8.42 4.87
N LEU A 58 -8.29 7.72 4.07
CA LEU A 58 -9.00 6.52 4.52
C LEU A 58 -8.03 5.40 4.94
N LEU A 59 -6.90 5.29 4.22
CA LEU A 59 -5.90 4.26 4.49
C LEU A 59 -5.00 4.62 5.69
N THR A 60 -4.79 5.91 5.94
CA THR A 60 -3.93 6.38 7.02
C THR A 60 -4.69 6.71 8.31
N ALA A 61 -5.99 6.97 8.23
CA ALA A 61 -6.83 7.27 9.39
C ALA A 61 -6.75 6.22 10.53
N PRO A 62 -6.71 4.91 10.28
CA PRO A 62 -6.53 3.92 11.35
C PRO A 62 -5.24 4.11 12.16
N VAL A 63 -4.16 4.57 11.50
CA VAL A 63 -2.87 4.82 12.15
C VAL A 63 -2.96 6.05 13.06
N ILE A 64 -3.61 7.12 12.56
CA ILE A 64 -3.85 8.34 13.33
C ILE A 64 -4.79 8.07 14.50
N TRP A 65 -5.88 7.33 14.27
CA TRP A 65 -6.81 6.90 15.30
C TRP A 65 -6.11 6.11 16.42
N LEU A 66 -5.25 5.15 16.06
CA LEU A 66 -4.50 4.36 17.04
C LEU A 66 -3.66 5.27 17.93
N TYR A 67 -2.92 6.22 17.35
CA TYR A 67 -2.09 7.14 18.11
C TYR A 67 -2.91 8.00 19.07
N THR A 68 -3.93 8.68 18.55
CA THR A 68 -4.76 9.60 19.33
C THR A 68 -5.52 8.89 20.45
N THR A 69 -5.94 7.64 20.21
CA THR A 69 -6.60 6.81 21.23
C THR A 69 -5.62 6.40 22.34
N LEU A 70 -4.38 6.07 22.00
CA LEU A 70 -3.37 5.64 22.99
C LEU A 70 -2.80 6.80 23.82
N THR A 71 -2.64 7.98 23.20
CA THR A 71 -2.00 9.13 23.85
C THR A 71 -3.00 10.12 24.43
N GLY A 72 -4.27 10.07 24.01
CA GLY A 72 -5.29 11.04 24.37
C GLY A 72 -5.09 12.43 23.75
N GLY A 73 -4.16 12.58 22.79
CA GLY A 73 -3.84 13.87 22.17
C GLY A 73 -3.13 13.75 20.82
N THR A 74 -2.65 14.88 20.33
CA THR A 74 -1.95 14.98 19.03
C THR A 74 -0.45 15.31 19.17
N ASP A 75 0.05 15.51 20.41
CA ASP A 75 1.45 15.83 20.64
C ASP A 75 2.35 14.68 20.20
N GLY A 76 3.26 14.95 19.24
CA GLY A 76 4.13 13.92 18.65
C GLY A 76 3.50 13.11 17.52
N LEU A 77 2.24 13.36 17.15
CA LEU A 77 1.53 12.64 16.05
C LEU A 77 2.31 12.67 14.74
N PHE A 78 2.89 13.82 14.41
CA PHE A 78 3.70 13.98 13.22
C PHE A 78 4.89 13.02 13.18
N LEU A 79 5.68 12.99 14.26
CA LEU A 79 6.83 12.07 14.35
C LEU A 79 6.40 10.60 14.33
N PHE A 80 5.29 10.29 15.00
CA PHE A 80 4.69 8.95 14.96
C PHE A 80 4.31 8.54 13.53
N SER A 81 3.68 9.42 12.75
CA SER A 81 3.31 9.16 11.35
C SER A 81 4.53 8.87 10.46
N LEU A 82 5.63 9.60 10.68
CA LEU A 82 6.89 9.33 9.97
C LEU A 82 7.40 7.91 10.25
N TYR A 83 7.44 7.52 11.52
CA TYR A 83 7.88 6.18 11.90
C TYR A 83 6.90 5.09 11.51
N ALA A 84 5.59 5.37 11.52
CA ALA A 84 4.59 4.46 10.96
C ALA A 84 4.85 4.18 9.47
N GLY A 85 5.28 5.18 8.70
CA GLY A 85 5.73 5.02 7.32
C GLY A 85 6.96 4.11 7.20
N VAL A 86 7.93 4.21 8.11
CA VAL A 86 9.10 3.29 8.15
C VAL A 86 8.66 1.87 8.45
N VAL A 87 7.81 1.68 9.45
CA VAL A 87 7.29 0.35 9.83
C VAL A 87 6.49 -0.27 8.67
N PHE A 88 5.62 0.49 8.03
CA PHE A 88 4.86 0.04 6.87
C PHE A 88 5.80 -0.45 5.74
N ARG A 89 6.79 0.36 5.38
CA ARG A 89 7.79 0.00 4.36
C ARG A 89 8.54 -1.28 4.72
N LEU A 90 8.96 -1.40 5.98
CA LEU A 90 9.68 -2.59 6.47
C LEU A 90 8.81 -3.85 6.39
N LEU A 91 7.56 -3.76 6.84
CA LEU A 91 6.61 -4.89 6.81
C LEU A 91 6.33 -5.36 5.37
N ILE A 92 6.03 -4.44 4.46
CA ILE A 92 5.76 -4.80 3.06
C ILE A 92 7.01 -5.37 2.39
N SER A 93 8.18 -4.77 2.58
CA SER A 93 9.44 -5.29 2.03
C SER A 93 9.77 -6.68 2.58
N PHE A 94 9.50 -6.92 3.87
CA PHE A 94 9.66 -8.26 4.47
C PHE A 94 8.71 -9.29 3.84
N VAL A 95 7.44 -8.96 3.62
CA VAL A 95 6.48 -9.85 2.94
C VAL A 95 6.94 -10.15 1.52
N ILE A 96 7.37 -9.13 0.77
CA ILE A 96 7.89 -9.29 -0.59
C ILE A 96 9.13 -10.19 -0.60
N TRP A 97 10.08 -10.00 0.33
CA TRP A 97 11.22 -10.91 0.48
C TRP A 97 10.78 -12.35 0.71
N ARG A 98 9.83 -12.57 1.64
CA ARG A 98 9.29 -13.92 1.95
C ARG A 98 8.66 -14.60 0.74
N LEU A 99 8.01 -13.85 -0.12
CA LEU A 99 7.40 -14.36 -1.36
C LEU A 99 8.46 -14.61 -2.43
N LEU A 100 9.34 -13.65 -2.70
CA LEU A 100 10.34 -13.73 -3.75
C LEU A 100 11.34 -14.86 -3.54
N ARG A 101 11.80 -15.11 -2.31
CA ARG A 101 12.76 -16.17 -2.01
C ARG A 101 12.27 -17.59 -2.32
N GLN A 102 10.98 -17.75 -2.66
CA GLN A 102 10.42 -19.02 -3.12
C GLN A 102 10.64 -19.25 -4.62
N HIS A 103 11.03 -18.20 -5.36
CA HIS A 103 11.14 -18.21 -6.81
C HIS A 103 12.53 -17.85 -7.32
N ILE A 104 13.29 -17.06 -6.55
CA ILE A 104 14.66 -16.64 -6.87
C ILE A 104 15.58 -16.94 -5.68
N ASP A 105 16.88 -16.87 -5.91
CA ASP A 105 17.86 -17.09 -4.85
C ASP A 105 17.70 -16.08 -3.69
N GLU A 106 18.01 -16.55 -2.48
CA GLU A 106 17.80 -15.79 -1.24
C GLU A 106 18.51 -14.43 -1.23
N ARG A 107 19.68 -14.32 -1.87
CA ARG A 107 20.44 -13.07 -1.90
C ARG A 107 19.77 -12.05 -2.80
N SER A 108 19.36 -12.45 -3.99
CA SER A 108 18.62 -11.58 -4.92
C SER A 108 17.27 -11.14 -4.33
N ALA A 109 16.55 -12.04 -3.66
CA ALA A 109 15.31 -11.70 -2.98
C ALA A 109 15.54 -10.69 -1.85
N ALA A 110 16.58 -10.89 -1.02
CA ALA A 110 16.93 -9.98 0.07
C ALA A 110 17.35 -8.60 -0.44
N LEU A 111 18.21 -8.56 -1.47
CA LEU A 111 18.64 -7.29 -2.07
C LEU A 111 17.47 -6.52 -2.69
N SER A 112 16.57 -7.20 -3.41
CA SER A 112 15.38 -6.58 -3.99
C SER A 112 14.49 -5.94 -2.92
N ALA A 113 14.25 -6.65 -1.82
CA ALA A 113 13.47 -6.14 -0.71
C ALA A 113 14.16 -4.97 0.03
N LEU A 114 15.49 -5.02 0.20
CA LEU A 114 16.26 -3.92 0.79
C LEU A 114 16.28 -2.68 -0.10
N ILE A 115 16.43 -2.85 -1.40
CA ILE A 115 16.34 -1.74 -2.36
C ILE A 115 14.95 -1.09 -2.25
N LEU A 116 13.88 -1.89 -2.26
CA LEU A 116 12.52 -1.39 -2.08
C LEU A 116 12.38 -0.65 -0.75
N PHE A 117 12.84 -1.24 0.38
CA PHE A 117 12.76 -0.62 1.70
C PHE A 117 13.46 0.75 1.76
N CYS A 118 14.64 0.87 1.12
CA CYS A 118 15.40 2.11 1.06
C CYS A 118 14.83 3.09 0.03
N CYS A 119 13.97 2.64 -0.88
CA CYS A 119 13.39 3.49 -1.91
C CYS A 119 12.45 4.50 -1.26
N ASN A 120 12.71 5.78 -1.53
CA ASN A 120 11.87 6.88 -1.07
C ASN A 120 11.49 7.73 -2.29
N MET A 121 10.19 7.84 -2.55
CA MET A 121 9.69 8.64 -3.66
C MET A 121 9.37 10.06 -3.18
N GLY A 122 10.17 11.02 -3.66
CA GLY A 122 9.96 12.44 -3.36
C GLY A 122 10.58 12.87 -2.02
N HIS A 123 10.09 14.00 -1.53
CA HIS A 123 10.58 14.63 -0.30
C HIS A 123 9.86 14.11 0.96
N THR A 124 8.70 13.50 0.79
CA THR A 124 7.85 13.01 1.87
C THR A 124 8.28 11.64 2.38
N ARG A 125 8.28 11.42 3.70
CA ARG A 125 8.81 10.22 4.36
C ARG A 125 7.76 9.42 5.14
N GLY A 126 6.70 10.09 5.58
CA GLY A 126 5.59 9.48 6.30
C GLY A 126 4.69 8.63 5.41
N LEU A 127 3.57 8.22 5.97
CA LEU A 127 2.50 7.54 5.22
C LEU A 127 1.79 8.54 4.32
N ASN A 128 2.15 8.56 3.05
CA ASN A 128 1.56 9.40 2.02
C ASN A 128 1.19 8.58 0.78
N TYR A 129 0.51 9.20 -0.19
CA TYR A 129 0.05 8.52 -1.40
C TYR A 129 1.19 7.89 -2.22
N ASN A 130 2.37 8.51 -2.28
CA ASN A 130 3.51 7.99 -3.03
C ASN A 130 4.07 6.72 -2.38
N VAL A 131 4.28 6.75 -1.05
CA VAL A 131 4.77 5.59 -0.30
C VAL A 131 3.74 4.46 -0.35
N LEU A 132 2.47 4.75 -0.07
CA LEU A 132 1.42 3.74 -0.11
C LEU A 132 1.30 3.11 -1.50
N SER A 133 1.21 3.92 -2.56
CA SER A 133 1.03 3.41 -3.92
C SER A 133 2.22 2.57 -4.40
N LEU A 134 3.46 3.01 -4.16
CA LEU A 134 4.66 2.26 -4.56
C LEU A 134 4.69 0.88 -3.89
N TYR A 135 4.52 0.83 -2.58
CA TYR A 135 4.65 -0.41 -1.82
C TYR A 135 3.48 -1.36 -2.04
N LEU A 136 2.25 -0.84 -2.17
CA LEU A 136 1.08 -1.64 -2.51
C LEU A 136 1.16 -2.18 -3.95
N LEU A 137 1.66 -1.40 -4.92
CA LEU A 137 1.91 -1.87 -6.28
C LEU A 137 2.93 -3.01 -6.30
N ALA A 138 4.06 -2.84 -5.62
CA ALA A 138 5.10 -3.87 -5.54
C ALA A 138 4.57 -5.16 -4.88
N LEU A 139 3.77 -5.03 -3.82
CA LEU A 139 3.14 -6.16 -3.14
C LEU A 139 2.13 -6.87 -4.05
N ALA A 140 1.25 -6.12 -4.73
CA ALA A 140 0.25 -6.69 -5.64
C ALA A 140 0.91 -7.46 -6.79
N GLY A 141 1.95 -6.88 -7.42
CA GLY A 141 2.72 -7.55 -8.47
C GLY A 141 3.40 -8.83 -7.97
N THR A 142 3.99 -8.80 -6.77
CA THR A 142 4.64 -9.98 -6.17
C THR A 142 3.62 -11.07 -5.81
N LEU A 143 2.45 -10.71 -5.28
CA LEU A 143 1.37 -11.65 -4.98
C LEU A 143 0.85 -12.33 -6.25
N LEU A 144 0.65 -11.58 -7.34
CA LEU A 144 0.24 -12.13 -8.64
C LEU A 144 1.30 -13.07 -9.21
N PHE A 145 2.57 -12.66 -9.19
CA PHE A 145 3.67 -13.51 -9.64
C PHE A 145 3.70 -14.83 -8.85
N HIS A 146 3.53 -14.76 -7.53
CA HIS A 146 3.47 -15.96 -6.69
C HIS A 146 2.23 -16.81 -7.00
N ALA A 147 1.05 -16.19 -7.17
CA ALA A 147 -0.19 -16.90 -7.51
C ALA A 147 -0.08 -17.68 -8.84
N LEU A 148 0.53 -17.08 -9.86
CA LEU A 148 0.76 -17.71 -11.16
C LEU A 148 1.73 -18.90 -11.09
N SER A 149 2.62 -18.91 -10.10
CA SER A 149 3.64 -19.96 -9.92
C SER A 149 3.17 -21.14 -9.06
N LEU A 150 2.02 -21.03 -8.37
CA LEU A 150 1.49 -22.09 -7.51
C LEU A 150 0.70 -23.13 -8.32
N ASP A 151 0.82 -24.39 -7.99
CA ASP A 151 0.02 -25.46 -8.60
C ASP A 151 -1.34 -25.65 -7.90
N GLU A 152 -1.46 -25.26 -6.63
CA GLU A 152 -2.68 -25.38 -5.85
C GLU A 152 -3.70 -24.28 -6.20
N PRO A 153 -4.86 -24.64 -6.83
CA PRO A 153 -5.78 -23.62 -7.35
C PRO A 153 -6.42 -22.73 -6.28
N SER A 154 -6.72 -23.30 -5.10
CA SER A 154 -7.37 -22.56 -4.01
C SER A 154 -6.47 -21.46 -3.46
N ARG A 155 -5.22 -21.77 -3.19
CA ARG A 155 -4.21 -20.80 -2.72
C ARG A 155 -3.88 -19.76 -3.78
N ALA A 156 -3.74 -20.19 -5.04
CA ALA A 156 -3.49 -19.28 -6.16
C ALA A 156 -4.65 -18.27 -6.32
N SER A 157 -5.91 -18.72 -6.23
CA SER A 157 -7.08 -17.85 -6.30
C SER A 157 -7.14 -16.87 -5.12
N LEU A 158 -6.85 -17.32 -3.89
CA LEU A 158 -6.79 -16.46 -2.71
C LEU A 158 -5.73 -15.36 -2.87
N LEU A 159 -4.53 -15.73 -3.33
CA LEU A 159 -3.45 -14.76 -3.55
C LEU A 159 -3.79 -13.77 -4.66
N SER A 160 -4.44 -14.24 -5.73
CA SER A 160 -4.90 -13.36 -6.81
C SER A 160 -5.98 -12.40 -6.33
N ALA A 161 -6.94 -12.85 -5.52
CA ALA A 161 -7.92 -11.97 -4.87
C ALA A 161 -7.24 -10.95 -3.95
N THR A 162 -6.27 -11.40 -3.12
CA THR A 162 -5.50 -10.50 -2.24
C THR A 162 -4.72 -9.46 -3.05
N ALA A 163 -4.17 -9.84 -4.20
CA ALA A 163 -3.51 -8.90 -5.11
C ALA A 163 -4.51 -7.88 -5.68
N GLY A 164 -5.72 -8.30 -6.02
CA GLY A 164 -6.80 -7.41 -6.48
C GLY A 164 -7.21 -6.39 -5.41
N VAL A 165 -7.39 -6.84 -4.16
CA VAL A 165 -7.62 -5.94 -3.01
C VAL A 165 -6.47 -4.95 -2.85
N THR A 166 -5.23 -5.46 -2.83
CA THR A 166 -4.02 -4.63 -2.67
C THR A 166 -3.89 -3.59 -3.77
N MET A 167 -4.25 -3.96 -5.00
CA MET A 167 -4.20 -3.06 -6.16
C MET A 167 -5.32 -2.01 -6.10
N ALA A 168 -6.51 -2.36 -5.62
CA ALA A 168 -7.57 -1.39 -5.38
C ALA A 168 -7.16 -0.37 -4.31
N LEU A 169 -6.56 -0.81 -3.20
CA LEU A 169 -6.00 0.08 -2.17
C LEU A 169 -4.89 0.97 -2.74
N CYS A 170 -4.06 0.45 -3.65
CA CYS A 170 -3.04 1.22 -4.37
C CYS A 170 -3.68 2.33 -5.22
N ALA A 171 -4.73 2.03 -5.97
CA ALA A 171 -5.47 3.01 -6.77
C ALA A 171 -6.21 4.04 -5.92
N LEU A 172 -6.74 3.64 -4.76
CA LEU A 172 -7.32 4.57 -3.78
C LEU A 172 -6.26 5.51 -3.18
N ALA A 173 -5.05 4.99 -2.91
CA ALA A 173 -3.95 5.83 -2.46
C ALA A 173 -3.55 6.86 -3.53
N HIS A 174 -3.51 6.45 -4.80
CA HIS A 174 -3.13 7.34 -5.90
C HIS A 174 -3.86 6.95 -7.19
N ALA A 175 -4.77 7.79 -7.67
CA ALA A 175 -5.64 7.49 -8.80
C ALA A 175 -4.89 7.15 -10.11
N SER A 176 -3.69 7.71 -10.34
CA SER A 176 -2.87 7.35 -11.51
C SER A 176 -2.50 5.87 -11.57
N GLN A 177 -2.55 5.16 -10.43
CA GLN A 177 -2.29 3.72 -10.37
C GLN A 177 -3.39 2.87 -11.00
N LEU A 178 -4.53 3.46 -11.39
CA LEU A 178 -5.53 2.77 -12.23
C LEU A 178 -4.94 2.24 -13.53
N VAL A 179 -3.97 2.95 -14.11
CA VAL A 179 -3.24 2.46 -15.29
C VAL A 179 -2.53 1.13 -14.99
N ASN A 180 -1.86 1.05 -13.85
CA ASN A 180 -1.19 -0.18 -13.42
C ASN A 180 -2.17 -1.31 -13.07
N CYS A 181 -3.36 -0.98 -12.52
CA CYS A 181 -4.45 -1.94 -12.32
C CYS A 181 -4.85 -2.59 -13.65
N VAL A 182 -5.07 -1.77 -14.68
CA VAL A 182 -5.45 -2.23 -16.01
C VAL A 182 -4.33 -3.05 -16.64
N LEU A 183 -3.08 -2.59 -16.56
CA LEU A 183 -1.93 -3.31 -17.11
C LEU A 183 -1.76 -4.70 -16.49
N LEU A 184 -1.82 -4.82 -15.17
CA LEU A 184 -1.75 -6.11 -14.48
C LEU A 184 -2.96 -7.00 -14.85
N GLY A 185 -4.15 -6.42 -14.95
CA GLY A 185 -5.35 -7.12 -15.41
C GLY A 185 -5.18 -7.65 -16.85
N VAL A 186 -4.62 -6.85 -17.75
CA VAL A 186 -4.34 -7.26 -19.14
C VAL A 186 -3.31 -8.38 -19.18
N VAL A 187 -2.24 -8.32 -18.38
CA VAL A 187 -1.24 -9.41 -18.30
C VAL A 187 -1.91 -10.72 -17.88
N LEU A 188 -2.73 -10.70 -16.83
CA LEU A 188 -3.48 -11.88 -16.39
C LEU A 188 -4.47 -12.38 -17.45
N LEU A 189 -5.16 -11.47 -18.15
CA LEU A 189 -6.10 -11.83 -19.23
C LEU A 189 -5.38 -12.49 -20.41
N LEU A 190 -4.21 -11.99 -20.79
CA LEU A 190 -3.41 -12.57 -21.86
C LEU A 190 -2.86 -13.95 -21.46
N ASP A 191 -2.41 -14.11 -20.23
CA ASP A 191 -1.94 -15.40 -19.73
C ASP A 191 -3.09 -16.41 -19.60
N SER A 192 -4.28 -15.96 -19.21
CA SER A 192 -5.50 -16.77 -19.09
C SER A 192 -5.97 -17.42 -20.41
N ARG A 193 -5.55 -16.85 -21.55
CA ARG A 193 -5.80 -17.46 -22.88
C ARG A 193 -5.01 -18.74 -23.10
N LYS A 194 -3.89 -18.91 -22.39
CA LYS A 194 -3.00 -20.06 -22.52
C LYS A 194 -3.40 -21.21 -21.60
N LYS A 195 -3.92 -20.88 -20.40
CA LYS A 195 -4.27 -21.86 -19.38
C LYS A 195 -5.64 -21.54 -18.76
N PRO A 196 -6.62 -22.46 -18.76
CA PRO A 196 -7.95 -22.23 -18.18
C PRO A 196 -7.92 -21.83 -16.69
N ARG A 197 -6.94 -22.32 -15.95
CA ARG A 197 -6.73 -21.96 -14.53
C ARG A 197 -6.51 -20.45 -14.35
N ASP A 198 -5.74 -19.83 -15.21
CA ASP A 198 -5.36 -18.43 -15.09
C ASP A 198 -6.55 -17.49 -15.35
N ARG A 199 -7.61 -18.01 -16.03
CA ARG A 199 -8.90 -17.32 -16.16
C ARG A 199 -9.59 -17.17 -14.80
N SER A 200 -9.51 -18.17 -13.93
CA SER A 200 -10.03 -18.08 -12.55
C SER A 200 -9.25 -17.03 -11.73
N LEU A 201 -7.93 -16.99 -11.89
CA LEU A 201 -7.09 -15.99 -11.21
C LEU A 201 -7.46 -14.57 -11.63
N PHE A 202 -7.62 -14.34 -12.95
CA PHE A 202 -8.08 -13.05 -13.47
C PHE A 202 -9.42 -12.62 -12.86
N LEU A 203 -10.40 -13.54 -12.81
CA LEU A 203 -11.71 -13.24 -12.22
C LEU A 203 -11.60 -12.89 -10.74
N HIS A 204 -10.84 -13.64 -9.94
CA HIS A 204 -10.65 -13.34 -8.52
C HIS A 204 -9.95 -11.99 -8.30
N TYR A 205 -8.95 -11.67 -9.12
CA TYR A 205 -8.28 -10.36 -9.08
C TYR A 205 -9.26 -9.21 -9.33
N ILE A 206 -10.02 -9.28 -10.42
CA ILE A 206 -10.96 -8.21 -10.81
C ILE A 206 -12.10 -8.07 -9.81
N LEU A 207 -12.75 -9.19 -9.46
CA LEU A 207 -13.91 -9.15 -8.56
C LEU A 207 -13.53 -8.64 -7.16
N ALA A 208 -12.38 -9.04 -6.62
CA ALA A 208 -11.91 -8.56 -5.34
C ALA A 208 -11.57 -7.06 -5.37
N GLY A 209 -10.91 -6.59 -6.44
CA GLY A 209 -10.64 -5.17 -6.63
C GLY A 209 -11.90 -4.32 -6.77
N LEU A 210 -12.86 -4.78 -7.58
CA LEU A 210 -14.16 -4.09 -7.74
C LEU A 210 -14.97 -4.07 -6.45
N ALA A 211 -14.93 -5.15 -5.65
CA ALA A 211 -15.62 -5.18 -4.36
C ALA A 211 -15.09 -4.11 -3.40
N VAL A 212 -13.76 -3.91 -3.34
CA VAL A 212 -13.15 -2.84 -2.54
C VAL A 212 -13.58 -1.46 -3.05
N ALA A 213 -13.45 -1.23 -4.36
CA ALA A 213 -13.82 0.04 -4.97
C ALA A 213 -15.30 0.39 -4.70
N PHE A 214 -16.20 -0.59 -4.90
CA PHE A 214 -17.63 -0.42 -4.63
C PHE A 214 -17.91 -0.11 -3.15
N THR A 215 -17.25 -0.84 -2.23
CA THR A 215 -17.42 -0.62 -0.78
C THR A 215 -17.01 0.79 -0.38
N VAL A 216 -15.89 1.29 -0.93
CA VAL A 216 -15.41 2.65 -0.63
C VAL A 216 -16.36 3.70 -1.20
N VAL A 217 -16.78 3.57 -2.47
CA VAL A 217 -17.71 4.51 -3.11
C VAL A 217 -19.04 4.54 -2.35
N LEU A 218 -19.62 3.37 -2.03
CA LEU A 218 -20.85 3.28 -1.26
C LEU A 218 -20.68 3.90 0.13
N GLY A 219 -19.57 3.64 0.81
CA GLY A 219 -19.28 4.22 2.13
C GLY A 219 -19.18 5.74 2.09
N LEU A 220 -18.55 6.30 1.06
CA LEU A 220 -18.47 7.76 0.87
C LEU A 220 -19.84 8.37 0.57
N GLU A 221 -20.66 7.75 -0.28
CA GLU A 221 -22.00 8.22 -0.58
C GLU A 221 -22.89 8.23 0.67
N LEU A 222 -22.86 7.15 1.45
CA LEU A 222 -23.59 7.09 2.71
C LEU A 222 -23.12 8.16 3.70
N ALA A 223 -21.81 8.38 3.82
CA ALA A 223 -21.24 9.38 4.71
C ALA A 223 -21.56 10.82 4.28
N SER A 224 -21.71 11.07 2.99
CA SER A 224 -22.06 12.38 2.42
C SER A 224 -23.57 12.63 2.31
N ASN A 225 -24.42 11.73 2.81
CA ASN A 225 -25.87 11.77 2.62
C ASN A 225 -26.30 11.86 1.15
N TRP A 226 -25.64 11.10 0.28
CA TRP A 226 -25.87 11.03 -1.17
C TRP A 226 -25.64 12.34 -1.93
N SER A 227 -24.78 13.21 -1.42
CA SER A 227 -24.49 14.52 -2.02
C SER A 227 -23.29 14.57 -2.97
N LEU A 228 -22.51 13.49 -3.09
CA LEU A 228 -21.29 13.51 -3.91
C LEU A 228 -21.55 13.38 -5.40
N PHE A 229 -22.66 12.76 -5.81
CA PHE A 229 -23.05 12.57 -7.21
C PHE A 229 -24.36 13.27 -7.58
N SER A 230 -24.91 14.07 -6.69
CA SER A 230 -26.06 14.95 -6.94
C SER A 230 -25.57 16.35 -7.32
#